data_f4b6a202756c62d4fb6eddd6b21ac1a0
#
_entry.id   f4b6a202756c62d4fb6eddd6b21ac1a0
#
_cell.length_a   1.000
_cell.length_b   1.000
_cell.length_c   1.000
_cell.angle_alpha   90.00
_cell.angle_beta   90.00
_cell.angle_gamma   90.00
#
_symmetry.space_group_name_H-M   'P 1'
#
loop_
_entity.id
_entity.type
_entity.pdbx_description
1 polymer ?
#
loop_
_entity_poly.entity_id
_entity_poly.type
_entity_poly.pdbx_seq_one_letter_code
_entity_poly.pdbx_strand_id
1 'polypeptide(L)'
;MNERDSQSAERVARQVSIASIDQTGIRTRAVSDLASKIATIHGVREELLDRQRRFAQNPDPGKDGAILDGRDIGTVVCPHADFKIFIMADLEIRAKRRWKELLQSDPTVIYCEVLEEMRSRDERDTNRKDAPLAVTSGALVIDTSNNSIDVSFNEAKNWIMSRRF
;
A
#
# COMPACT_ATOMS: atom_id res chain seq x y z
N MET A 1 -13.53 -15.13 7.52
CA MET A 1 -14.20 -14.88 6.22
C MET A 1 -14.58 -16.24 5.67
N ASN A 2 -15.82 -16.45 5.28
CA ASN A 2 -16.28 -17.73 4.75
C ASN A 2 -16.04 -17.82 3.22
N GLU A 3 -16.24 -19.01 2.63
CA GLU A 3 -15.99 -19.26 1.20
C GLU A 3 -16.86 -18.39 0.27
N ARG A 4 -18.11 -18.12 0.66
CA ARG A 4 -19.03 -17.24 -0.09
C ARG A 4 -18.53 -15.80 -0.13
N ASP A 5 -17.97 -15.33 0.97
CA ASP A 5 -17.42 -13.96 1.04
C ASP A 5 -16.19 -13.83 0.13
N SER A 6 -15.34 -14.86 0.09
CA SER A 6 -14.16 -14.92 -0.77
C SER A 6 -14.55 -14.90 -2.25
N GLN A 7 -15.47 -15.75 -2.69
CA GLN A 7 -15.98 -15.78 -4.06
C GLN A 7 -16.65 -14.45 -4.46
N SER A 8 -17.37 -13.83 -3.53
CA SER A 8 -17.98 -12.52 -3.79
C SER A 8 -16.91 -11.43 -3.99
N ALA A 9 -15.86 -11.43 -3.16
CA ALA A 9 -14.75 -10.47 -3.28
C ALA A 9 -13.98 -10.67 -4.58
N GLU A 10 -13.72 -11.89 -5.02
CA GLU A 10 -13.08 -12.19 -6.30
C GLU A 10 -13.91 -11.69 -7.49
N ARG A 11 -15.23 -11.92 -7.46
CA ARG A 11 -16.13 -11.41 -8.51
C ARG A 11 -16.09 -9.88 -8.59
N VAL A 12 -16.09 -9.18 -7.46
CA VAL A 12 -15.97 -7.72 -7.42
C VAL A 12 -14.61 -7.30 -7.95
N ALA A 13 -13.52 -7.97 -7.57
CA ALA A 13 -12.18 -7.66 -8.06
C ALA A 13 -12.07 -7.73 -9.59
N ARG A 14 -12.78 -8.67 -10.24
CA ARG A 14 -12.85 -8.77 -11.71
C ARG A 14 -13.55 -7.57 -12.36
N GLN A 15 -14.53 -7.00 -11.69
CA GLN A 15 -15.44 -5.99 -12.29
C GLN A 15 -15.09 -4.56 -11.87
N VAL A 16 -14.27 -4.37 -10.82
CA VAL A 16 -13.98 -3.04 -10.30
C VAL A 16 -13.34 -2.15 -11.36
N SER A 17 -13.85 -0.93 -11.50
CA SER A 17 -13.25 0.11 -12.32
C SER A 17 -12.66 1.20 -11.42
N ILE A 18 -11.42 1.61 -11.70
CA ILE A 18 -10.76 2.71 -10.95
C ILE A 18 -11.58 4.00 -11.06
N ALA A 19 -12.20 4.24 -12.22
CA ALA A 19 -13.02 5.42 -12.45
C ALA A 19 -14.31 5.47 -11.60
N SER A 20 -14.77 4.32 -11.08
CA SER A 20 -15.96 4.23 -10.23
C SER A 20 -15.67 4.27 -8.73
N ILE A 21 -14.40 4.43 -8.33
CA ILE A 21 -14.02 4.44 -6.91
C ILE A 21 -14.27 5.82 -6.32
N ASP A 22 -15.10 5.88 -5.28
CA ASP A 22 -15.23 7.07 -4.43
C ASP A 22 -13.93 7.29 -3.63
N GLN A 23 -13.15 8.27 -4.05
CA GLN A 23 -11.87 8.58 -3.42
C GLN A 23 -12.00 9.12 -1.99
N THR A 24 -13.15 9.65 -1.62
CA THR A 24 -13.39 10.18 -0.28
C THR A 24 -13.66 9.08 0.73
N GLY A 25 -14.38 8.04 0.31
CA GLY A 25 -14.75 6.91 1.17
C GLY A 25 -13.64 5.90 1.46
N ILE A 26 -12.65 5.77 0.57
CA ILE A 26 -11.62 4.72 0.69
C ILE A 26 -10.64 4.87 1.87
N ARG A 27 -10.56 6.06 2.47
CA ARG A 27 -9.61 6.35 3.57
C ARG A 27 -10.19 6.16 4.97
N THR A 28 -11.39 5.61 5.08
CA THR A 28 -11.99 5.32 6.39
C THR A 28 -11.34 4.12 7.08
N ARG A 29 -11.49 4.04 8.42
CA ARG A 29 -11.00 2.89 9.22
C ARG A 29 -11.60 1.58 8.74
N ALA A 30 -12.92 1.55 8.55
CA ALA A 30 -13.65 0.35 8.12
C ALA A 30 -13.16 -0.17 6.76
N VAL A 31 -12.98 0.73 5.77
CA VAL A 31 -12.48 0.36 4.45
C VAL A 31 -11.02 -0.11 4.51
N SER A 32 -10.18 0.53 5.31
CA SER A 32 -8.78 0.14 5.47
C SER A 32 -8.62 -1.25 6.10
N ASP A 33 -9.41 -1.58 7.13
CA ASP A 33 -9.40 -2.91 7.75
C ASP A 33 -9.95 -3.99 6.80
N LEU A 34 -11.08 -3.70 6.12
CA LEU A 34 -11.66 -4.61 5.14
C LEU A 34 -10.69 -4.87 3.98
N ALA A 35 -10.05 -3.84 3.44
CA ALA A 35 -9.07 -3.97 2.38
C ALA A 35 -7.89 -4.86 2.79
N SER A 36 -7.37 -4.70 4.02
CA SER A 36 -6.32 -5.57 4.55
C SER A 36 -6.75 -7.03 4.67
N LYS A 37 -8.00 -7.29 5.07
CA LYS A 37 -8.57 -8.66 5.13
C LYS A 37 -8.77 -9.25 3.74
N ILE A 38 -9.32 -8.48 2.80
CA ILE A 38 -9.55 -8.93 1.41
C ILE A 38 -8.21 -9.20 0.70
N ALA A 39 -7.17 -8.42 1.00
CA ALA A 39 -5.83 -8.60 0.44
C ALA A 39 -5.17 -9.94 0.82
N THR A 40 -5.71 -10.70 1.76
CA THR A 40 -5.26 -12.07 2.06
C THR A 40 -5.89 -13.14 1.18
N ILE A 41 -6.93 -12.80 0.39
CA ILE A 41 -7.62 -13.74 -0.49
C ILE A 41 -6.80 -13.91 -1.76
N HIS A 42 -6.32 -15.14 -2.00
CA HIS A 42 -5.47 -15.47 -3.15
C HIS A 42 -6.11 -15.07 -4.49
N GLY A 43 -7.35 -15.48 -4.75
CA GLY A 43 -8.05 -15.17 -6.00
C GLY A 43 -8.26 -13.67 -6.25
N VAL A 44 -8.49 -12.87 -5.21
CA VAL A 44 -8.54 -11.40 -5.35
C VAL A 44 -7.18 -10.84 -5.77
N ARG A 45 -6.11 -11.37 -5.20
CA ARG A 45 -4.74 -10.94 -5.55
C ARG A 45 -4.40 -11.27 -7.00
N GLU A 46 -4.73 -12.47 -7.45
CA GLU A 46 -4.52 -12.87 -8.85
C GLU A 46 -5.28 -11.98 -9.82
N GLU A 47 -6.56 -11.71 -9.56
CA GLU A 47 -7.39 -10.84 -10.40
C GLU A 47 -6.87 -9.41 -10.50
N LEU A 48 -6.26 -8.89 -9.44
CA LEU A 48 -5.72 -7.52 -9.43
C LEU A 48 -4.28 -7.45 -9.96
N LEU A 49 -3.50 -8.53 -9.90
CA LEU A 49 -2.10 -8.55 -10.27
C LEU A 49 -1.86 -8.13 -11.73
N ASP A 50 -2.63 -8.69 -12.66
CA ASP A 50 -2.51 -8.36 -14.08
C ASP A 50 -2.89 -6.92 -14.38
N ARG A 51 -3.82 -6.36 -13.64
CA ARG A 51 -4.19 -4.93 -13.77
C ARG A 51 -3.07 -4.02 -13.28
N GLN A 52 -2.49 -4.34 -12.13
CA GLN A 52 -1.36 -3.58 -11.59
C GLN A 52 -0.16 -3.63 -12.53
N ARG A 53 0.15 -4.80 -13.09
CA ARG A 53 1.24 -4.97 -14.08
C ARG A 53 0.97 -4.18 -15.36
N ARG A 54 -0.24 -4.25 -15.91
CA ARG A 54 -0.62 -3.47 -17.09
C ARG A 54 -0.51 -1.97 -16.86
N PHE A 55 -0.93 -1.48 -15.70
CA PHE A 55 -0.78 -0.08 -15.33
C PHE A 55 0.69 0.33 -15.26
N ALA A 56 1.54 -0.52 -14.66
CA ALA A 56 2.98 -0.25 -14.57
C ALA A 56 3.67 -0.20 -15.95
N GLN A 57 3.27 -1.08 -16.87
CA GLN A 57 3.88 -1.23 -18.19
C GLN A 57 3.35 -0.28 -19.25
N ASN A 58 2.16 0.27 -19.04
CA ASN A 58 1.48 1.14 -19.98
C ASN A 58 1.09 2.46 -19.28
N PRO A 59 2.04 3.33 -18.99
CA PRO A 59 1.76 4.64 -18.43
C PRO A 59 0.87 5.46 -19.38
N ASP A 60 0.10 6.38 -18.82
CA ASP A 60 -0.76 7.26 -19.62
C ASP A 60 0.05 8.04 -20.66
N PRO A 61 -0.53 8.37 -21.83
CA PRO A 61 0.14 9.15 -22.85
C PRO A 61 0.75 10.45 -22.29
N GLY A 62 2.02 10.68 -22.59
CA GLY A 62 2.76 11.85 -22.11
C GLY A 62 3.31 11.74 -20.70
N LYS A 63 3.27 10.54 -20.09
CA LYS A 63 3.96 10.24 -18.83
C LYS A 63 5.21 9.40 -19.08
N ASP A 64 6.27 9.69 -18.32
CA ASP A 64 7.57 8.98 -18.43
C ASP A 64 7.56 7.62 -17.71
N GLY A 65 6.53 7.30 -16.95
CA GLY A 65 6.41 6.06 -16.20
C GLY A 65 5.23 6.03 -15.25
N ALA A 66 5.15 4.97 -14.46
CA ALA A 66 4.11 4.76 -13.45
C ALA A 66 4.73 4.65 -12.06
N ILE A 67 4.01 5.13 -11.04
CA ILE A 67 4.36 4.96 -9.63
C ILE A 67 3.29 4.09 -9.00
N LEU A 68 3.69 2.98 -8.38
CA LEU A 68 2.80 2.08 -7.66
C LEU A 68 3.16 2.10 -6.17
N ASP A 69 2.13 2.16 -5.33
CA ASP A 69 2.24 2.03 -3.89
C ASP A 69 1.58 0.73 -3.41
N GLY A 70 2.25 0.01 -2.51
CA GLY A 70 1.72 -1.23 -1.94
C GLY A 70 2.76 -2.03 -1.17
N ARG A 71 2.36 -3.19 -0.64
CA ARG A 71 3.18 -4.02 0.25
C ARG A 71 4.12 -4.97 -0.50
N ASP A 72 3.77 -5.33 -1.71
CA ASP A 72 4.42 -6.35 -2.52
C ASP A 72 4.74 -5.88 -3.95
N ILE A 73 4.71 -4.56 -4.16
CA ILE A 73 4.95 -3.99 -5.50
C ILE A 73 6.34 -4.38 -6.01
N GLY A 74 7.37 -4.18 -5.20
CA GLY A 74 8.75 -4.48 -5.60
C GLY A 74 9.14 -5.95 -5.55
N THR A 75 8.35 -6.81 -4.88
CA THR A 75 8.64 -8.25 -4.75
C THR A 75 7.87 -9.10 -5.74
N VAL A 76 6.60 -8.78 -6.02
CA VAL A 76 5.67 -9.62 -6.80
C VAL A 76 5.10 -8.90 -8.01
N VAL A 77 4.60 -7.68 -7.85
CA VAL A 77 3.91 -6.97 -8.93
C VAL A 77 4.91 -6.52 -10.01
N CYS A 78 5.93 -5.77 -9.60
CA CYS A 78 6.97 -5.22 -10.48
C CYS A 78 8.39 -5.54 -9.96
N PRO A 79 8.79 -6.82 -9.96
CA PRO A 79 10.10 -7.23 -9.44
C PRO A 79 11.27 -6.66 -10.25
N HIS A 80 11.01 -6.22 -11.48
CA HIS A 80 11.99 -5.63 -12.40
C HIS A 80 11.83 -4.11 -12.57
N ALA A 81 11.12 -3.44 -11.63
CA ALA A 81 11.01 -1.98 -11.66
C ALA A 81 12.39 -1.31 -11.60
N ASP A 82 12.57 -0.23 -12.37
CA ASP A 82 13.83 0.51 -12.45
C ASP A 82 14.23 1.08 -11.08
N PHE A 83 13.24 1.56 -10.32
CA PHE A 83 13.44 2.11 -8.99
C PHE A 83 12.50 1.46 -7.99
N LYS A 84 13.06 1.01 -6.88
CA LYS A 84 12.31 0.42 -5.78
C LYS A 84 12.66 1.17 -4.50
N ILE A 85 11.65 1.67 -3.83
CA ILE A 85 11.80 2.40 -2.56
C ILE A 85 10.95 1.69 -1.51
N PHE A 86 11.56 1.36 -0.38
CA PHE A 86 10.89 0.81 0.78
C PHE A 86 10.83 1.88 1.86
N ILE A 87 9.62 2.36 2.14
CA ILE A 87 9.40 3.39 3.16
C ILE A 87 8.95 2.72 4.45
N MET A 88 9.64 3.04 5.54
CA MET A 88 9.30 2.55 6.86
C MET A 88 9.23 3.68 7.89
N ALA A 89 8.58 3.41 8.99
CA ALA A 89 8.64 4.20 10.21
C ALA A 89 8.19 3.33 11.39
N ASP A 90 8.60 3.71 12.59
CA ASP A 90 8.16 3.08 13.83
C ASP A 90 6.63 3.01 13.92
N LEU A 91 6.11 1.89 14.43
CA LEU A 91 4.68 1.64 14.53
C LEU A 91 3.96 2.76 15.28
N GLU A 92 4.51 3.21 16.40
CA GLU A 92 3.91 4.27 17.23
C GLU A 92 3.86 5.61 16.49
N ILE A 93 4.91 5.93 15.72
CA ILE A 93 4.97 7.15 14.90
C ILE A 93 3.90 7.09 13.80
N ARG A 94 3.79 5.95 13.10
CA ARG A 94 2.75 5.75 12.08
C ARG A 94 1.34 5.81 12.67
N ALA A 95 1.13 5.18 13.82
CA ALA A 95 -0.15 5.21 14.53
C ALA A 95 -0.53 6.64 14.96
N LYS A 96 0.44 7.42 15.46
CA LYS A 96 0.22 8.82 15.84
C LYS A 96 -0.14 9.70 14.63
N ARG A 97 0.53 9.49 13.48
CA ARG A 97 0.20 10.20 12.23
C ARG A 97 -1.22 9.84 11.77
N ARG A 98 -1.56 8.55 11.76
CA ARG A 98 -2.88 8.06 11.36
C ARG A 98 -3.99 8.53 12.30
N TRP A 99 -3.74 8.50 13.60
CA TRP A 99 -4.69 9.02 14.58
C TRP A 99 -5.00 10.50 14.36
N LYS A 100 -3.98 11.34 14.13
CA LYS A 100 -4.16 12.76 13.82
C LYS A 100 -4.95 12.98 12.52
N GLU A 101 -4.73 12.16 11.51
CA GLU A 101 -5.49 12.20 10.26
C GLU A 101 -6.98 11.89 10.50
N LEU A 102 -7.25 10.83 11.24
CA LEU A 102 -8.62 10.39 11.55
C LEU A 102 -9.37 11.39 12.41
N LEU A 103 -8.71 12.06 13.35
CA LEU A 103 -9.32 13.11 14.19
C LEU A 103 -9.91 14.26 13.38
N GLN A 104 -9.48 14.49 12.14
CA GLN A 104 -10.04 15.53 11.28
C GLN A 104 -11.48 15.23 10.83
N SER A 105 -11.83 13.94 10.75
CA SER A 105 -13.15 13.48 10.33
C SER A 105 -13.99 12.88 11.48
N ASP A 106 -13.34 12.36 12.51
CA ASP A 106 -13.97 11.75 13.66
C ASP A 106 -13.21 12.10 14.95
N PRO A 107 -13.70 13.07 15.75
CA PRO A 107 -13.04 13.48 16.98
C PRO A 107 -13.11 12.44 18.10
N THR A 108 -13.84 11.34 17.93
CA THR A 108 -14.02 10.29 18.95
C THR A 108 -12.96 9.18 18.84
N VAL A 109 -12.09 9.22 17.83
CA VAL A 109 -11.08 8.19 17.58
C VAL A 109 -10.06 8.11 18.71
N ILE A 110 -9.87 6.91 19.26
CA ILE A 110 -8.94 6.62 20.35
C ILE A 110 -7.59 6.13 19.82
N TYR A 111 -6.49 6.75 20.25
CA TYR A 111 -5.13 6.40 19.81
C TYR A 111 -4.78 4.93 19.99
N CYS A 112 -5.10 4.34 21.16
CA CYS A 112 -4.76 2.94 21.44
C CYS A 112 -5.45 1.97 20.47
N GLU A 113 -6.68 2.28 20.04
CA GLU A 113 -7.38 1.47 19.03
C GLU A 113 -6.67 1.55 17.68
N VAL A 114 -6.28 2.76 17.25
CA VAL A 114 -5.54 2.95 15.99
C VAL A 114 -4.20 2.21 16.02
N LEU A 115 -3.48 2.26 17.14
CA LEU A 115 -2.22 1.56 17.34
C LEU A 115 -2.39 0.04 17.20
N GLU A 116 -3.40 -0.53 17.85
CA GLU A 116 -3.67 -1.97 17.80
C GLU A 116 -4.13 -2.44 16.41
N GLU A 117 -4.98 -1.67 15.74
CA GLU A 117 -5.38 -1.94 14.36
C GLU A 117 -4.18 -1.96 13.41
N MET A 118 -3.27 -1.00 13.56
CA MET A 118 -2.07 -0.94 12.74
C MET A 118 -1.10 -2.08 13.02
N ARG A 119 -0.94 -2.46 14.30
CA ARG A 119 -0.16 -3.64 14.69
C ARG A 119 -0.70 -4.91 14.05
N SER A 120 -2.00 -5.16 14.21
CA SER A 120 -2.66 -6.32 13.62
C SER A 120 -2.57 -6.35 12.09
N ARG A 121 -2.58 -5.18 11.45
CA ARG A 121 -2.39 -5.06 10.01
C ARG A 121 -0.97 -5.41 9.60
N ASP A 122 0.03 -4.87 10.27
CA ASP A 122 1.45 -5.16 9.99
C ASP A 122 1.75 -6.65 10.16
N GLU A 123 1.21 -7.28 11.19
CA GLU A 123 1.31 -8.72 11.40
C GLU A 123 0.68 -9.52 10.26
N ARG A 124 -0.52 -9.14 9.80
CA ARG A 124 -1.15 -9.78 8.63
C ARG A 124 -0.31 -9.61 7.37
N ASP A 125 0.16 -8.39 7.09
CA ASP A 125 0.94 -8.09 5.89
C ASP A 125 2.30 -8.81 5.89
N THR A 126 2.91 -9.02 7.05
CA THR A 126 4.20 -9.73 7.18
C THR A 126 4.04 -11.24 7.13
N ASN A 127 2.99 -11.79 7.75
CA ASN A 127 2.82 -13.24 7.93
C ASN A 127 1.91 -13.89 6.86
N ARG A 128 1.38 -13.14 5.90
CA ARG A 128 0.55 -13.72 4.85
C ARG A 128 1.35 -14.69 3.98
N LYS A 129 0.70 -15.78 3.55
CA LYS A 129 1.35 -16.82 2.72
C LYS A 129 1.75 -16.27 1.35
N ASP A 130 0.87 -15.45 0.74
CA ASP A 130 1.07 -14.91 -0.59
C ASP A 130 1.65 -13.50 -0.50
N ALA A 131 2.82 -13.31 -1.09
CA ALA A 131 3.48 -12.01 -1.23
C ALA A 131 3.61 -11.23 0.10
N PRO A 132 4.30 -11.78 1.12
CA PRO A 132 4.50 -11.09 2.40
C PRO A 132 5.22 -9.75 2.20
N LEU A 133 4.99 -8.83 3.14
CA LEU A 133 5.73 -7.58 3.18
C LEU A 133 7.23 -7.88 3.40
N ALA A 134 8.04 -7.51 2.43
CA ALA A 134 9.49 -7.71 2.51
C ALA A 134 10.24 -6.60 1.75
N VAL A 135 11.42 -6.29 2.25
CA VAL A 135 12.35 -5.38 1.55
C VAL A 135 12.91 -6.10 0.33
N THR A 136 12.76 -5.49 -0.83
CA THR A 136 13.28 -6.03 -2.09
C THR A 136 14.77 -5.75 -2.21
N SER A 137 15.52 -6.69 -2.75
CA SER A 137 16.94 -6.47 -3.08
C SER A 137 17.11 -5.26 -3.99
N GLY A 138 18.09 -4.42 -3.69
CA GLY A 138 18.39 -3.20 -4.42
C GLY A 138 17.41 -2.03 -4.19
N ALA A 139 16.44 -2.18 -3.29
CA ALA A 139 15.58 -1.07 -2.92
C ALA A 139 16.31 -0.05 -2.03
N LEU A 140 16.02 1.23 -2.25
CA LEU A 140 16.32 2.26 -1.26
C LEU A 140 15.39 2.09 -0.07
N VAL A 141 15.94 1.99 1.14
CA VAL A 141 15.16 1.97 2.38
C VAL A 141 15.19 3.35 3.00
N ILE A 142 14.03 3.95 3.20
CA ILE A 142 13.88 5.26 3.85
C ILE A 142 13.13 5.09 5.16
N ASP A 143 13.80 5.35 6.28
CA ASP A 143 13.14 5.45 7.58
C ASP A 143 12.63 6.88 7.80
N THR A 144 11.31 7.02 7.84
CA THR A 144 10.64 8.30 8.01
C THR A 144 10.25 8.60 9.46
N SER A 145 10.70 7.82 10.43
CA SER A 145 10.33 7.97 11.85
C SER A 145 10.60 9.39 12.35
N ASN A 146 11.78 9.92 12.03
CA ASN A 146 12.25 11.23 12.47
C ASN A 146 12.38 12.26 11.33
N ASN A 147 12.05 11.88 10.09
CA ASN A 147 12.19 12.73 8.93
C ASN A 147 10.90 13.51 8.63
N SER A 148 11.05 14.74 8.14
CA SER A 148 9.94 15.44 7.50
C SER A 148 9.62 14.83 6.13
N ILE A 149 8.46 15.18 5.59
CA ILE A 149 8.06 14.76 4.23
C ILE A 149 9.09 15.23 3.21
N ASP A 150 9.54 16.49 3.32
CA ASP A 150 10.49 17.08 2.37
C ASP A 150 11.86 16.38 2.41
N VAL A 151 12.35 16.02 3.59
CA VAL A 151 13.61 15.28 3.74
C VAL A 151 13.50 13.91 3.05
N SER A 152 12.44 13.16 3.35
CA SER A 152 12.22 11.83 2.77
C SER A 152 12.00 11.90 1.24
N PHE A 153 11.26 12.92 0.78
CA PHE A 153 11.05 13.14 -0.65
C PHE A 153 12.37 13.47 -1.38
N ASN A 154 13.19 14.36 -0.82
CA ASN A 154 14.47 14.73 -1.42
C ASN A 154 15.45 13.56 -1.43
N GLU A 155 15.46 12.71 -0.41
CA GLU A 155 16.25 11.49 -0.38
C GLU A 155 15.85 10.54 -1.53
N ALA A 156 14.55 10.26 -1.68
CA ALA A 156 14.02 9.44 -2.78
C ALA A 156 14.36 10.04 -4.15
N LYS A 157 14.13 11.34 -4.33
CA LYS A 157 14.40 12.06 -5.57
C LYS A 157 15.89 12.00 -5.95
N ASN A 158 16.77 12.32 -5.02
CA ASN A 158 18.22 12.32 -5.27
C ASN A 158 18.72 10.93 -5.63
N TRP A 159 18.21 9.89 -4.97
CA TRP A 159 18.55 8.51 -5.26
C TRP A 159 18.10 8.09 -6.68
N ILE A 160 16.89 8.47 -7.10
CA ILE A 160 16.40 8.22 -8.47
C ILE A 160 17.28 8.96 -9.49
N MET A 161 17.53 10.26 -9.26
CA MET A 161 18.31 11.08 -10.19
C MET A 161 19.75 10.58 -10.34
N SER A 162 20.36 10.05 -9.28
CA SER A 162 21.73 9.51 -9.33
C SER A 162 21.86 8.19 -10.12
N ARG A 163 20.74 7.56 -10.51
CA ARG A 163 20.68 6.28 -11.23
C ARG A 163 20.05 6.37 -12.63
N ARG A 164 19.63 7.55 -13.03
CA ARG A 164 19.07 7.80 -14.38
C ARG A 164 20.11 7.90 -15.48
N PHE A 165 21.42 7.85 -15.11
CA PHE A 165 22.55 7.98 -16.06
C PHE A 165 23.48 6.79 -15.99
#